data_ee3da0905f22d94365bb49070fa442ce
#
_entry.id   ee3da0905f22d94365bb49070fa442ce
#
_cell.length_a   1.000
_cell.length_b   1.000
_cell.length_c   1.000
_cell.angle_alpha   90.00
_cell.angle_beta   90.00
_cell.angle_gamma   90.00
#
_symmetry.space_group_name_H-M   'P 1'
#
loop_
_entity.id
_entity.type
_entity.pdbx_description
1 polymer ?
#
loop_
_entity_poly.entity_id
_entity_poly.type
_entity_poly.pdbx_seq_one_letter_code
_entity_poly.pdbx_strand_id
1 'polypeptide(L)'
;RHWKTLEPARHLSAAQVRTHWDRWHRGDAEPFPHDPDLLAAWTLFHSGDFEGAVASGLHLTAQGHPAAWTVVNRATAVYATYVEPLETQRLSLLHQAAEQAQAHTELQPQNPNAWYLLAYALGRYAQGISVAKALAQGIGARVRDALEKTIALNPEHSDAKFALATFHAEVIDKVGELIAT
;
A
#
# COMPACT_ATOMS: atom_id res chain seq x y z
N ARG A 1 -5.09 -5.37 -19.81
CA ARG A 1 -6.36 -4.67 -19.56
C ARG A 1 -6.01 -3.33 -18.94
N HIS A 2 -6.53 -2.22 -19.48
CA HIS A 2 -6.37 -0.89 -18.89
C HIS A 2 -7.14 -0.79 -17.57
N TRP A 3 -6.56 -0.14 -16.60
CA TRP A 3 -7.22 0.15 -15.34
C TRP A 3 -8.33 1.19 -15.56
N LYS A 4 -9.35 1.14 -14.73
CA LYS A 4 -10.41 2.15 -14.79
C LYS A 4 -9.86 3.50 -14.30
N THR A 5 -10.06 4.53 -15.10
CA THR A 5 -9.81 5.90 -14.66
C THR A 5 -10.98 6.38 -13.80
N LEU A 6 -10.68 7.06 -12.69
CA LEU A 6 -11.71 7.72 -11.90
C LEU A 6 -12.22 8.96 -12.66
N GLU A 7 -13.53 9.03 -12.85
CA GLU A 7 -14.18 10.19 -13.47
C GLU A 7 -14.94 11.01 -12.40
N PRO A 8 -14.85 12.35 -12.39
CA PRO A 8 -13.91 13.14 -13.17
C PRO A 8 -12.49 13.09 -12.61
N ALA A 9 -11.50 12.85 -13.45
CA ALA A 9 -10.10 12.90 -13.04
C ALA A 9 -9.78 14.34 -12.56
N ARG A 10 -9.25 14.46 -11.35
CA ARG A 10 -8.71 15.74 -10.88
C ARG A 10 -7.32 15.91 -11.44
N HIS A 11 -7.16 16.84 -12.37
CA HIS A 11 -5.83 17.22 -12.85
C HIS A 11 -5.16 18.12 -11.80
N LEU A 12 -4.39 17.53 -10.92
CA LEU A 12 -3.59 18.27 -9.95
C LEU A 12 -2.26 18.71 -10.60
N SER A 13 -1.81 19.89 -10.26
CA SER A 13 -0.44 20.33 -10.56
C SER A 13 0.52 19.88 -9.46
N ALA A 14 1.80 19.75 -9.79
CA ALA A 14 2.86 19.47 -8.80
C ALA A 14 2.88 20.50 -7.66
N ALA A 15 2.54 21.77 -7.95
CA ALA A 15 2.44 22.82 -6.92
C ALA A 15 1.30 22.55 -5.93
N GLN A 16 0.14 22.10 -6.40
CA GLN A 16 -0.98 21.72 -5.53
C GLN A 16 -0.63 20.49 -4.69
N VAL A 17 0.01 19.47 -5.27
CA VAL A 17 0.48 18.29 -4.53
C VAL A 17 1.45 18.71 -3.44
N ARG A 18 2.45 19.56 -3.74
CA ARG A 18 3.39 20.11 -2.76
C ARG A 18 2.68 20.81 -1.59
N THR A 19 1.70 21.66 -1.89
CA THR A 19 0.96 22.43 -0.87
C THR A 19 0.18 21.54 0.09
N HIS A 20 -0.29 20.39 -0.38
CA HIS A 20 -1.13 19.50 0.42
C HIS A 20 -0.41 18.25 0.94
N TRP A 21 0.87 18.07 0.63
CA TRP A 21 1.64 16.86 0.91
C TRP A 21 1.55 16.43 2.38
N ASP A 22 1.94 17.29 3.30
CA ASP A 22 1.96 16.99 4.73
C ASP A 22 0.57 16.63 5.29
N ARG A 23 -0.48 17.20 4.71
CA ARG A 23 -1.85 16.88 5.08
C ARG A 23 -2.25 15.49 4.58
N TRP A 24 -1.93 15.16 3.31
CA TRP A 24 -2.33 13.90 2.70
C TRP A 24 -1.50 12.72 3.21
N HIS A 25 -0.26 12.98 3.57
CA HIS A 25 0.68 11.99 4.08
C HIS A 25 0.87 12.06 5.61
N ARG A 26 -0.06 12.70 6.32
CA ARG A 26 0.02 12.77 7.79
C ARG A 26 -0.01 11.39 8.45
N GLY A 27 -0.75 10.45 7.87
CA GLY A 27 -0.94 9.10 8.42
C GLY A 27 0.26 8.19 8.19
N ASP A 28 0.81 8.22 6.99
CA ASP A 28 1.91 7.36 6.54
C ASP A 28 3.28 8.03 6.62
N ALA A 29 3.31 9.33 6.92
CA ALA A 29 4.54 10.12 7.03
C ALA A 29 5.50 9.94 5.83
N GLU A 30 4.95 9.81 4.61
CA GLU A 30 5.77 9.72 3.40
C GLU A 30 6.54 11.01 3.20
N PRO A 31 7.87 10.96 3.05
CA PRO A 31 8.67 12.15 2.82
C PRO A 31 8.34 12.80 1.48
N PHE A 32 8.33 14.15 1.44
CA PHE A 32 8.09 14.85 0.18
C PHE A 32 9.16 14.50 -0.87
N PRO A 33 8.78 14.06 -2.08
CA PRO A 33 9.74 13.74 -3.13
C PRO A 33 10.34 15.02 -3.72
N HIS A 34 11.66 15.18 -3.60
CA HIS A 34 12.38 16.31 -4.19
C HIS A 34 12.73 16.07 -5.67
N ASP A 35 12.77 14.83 -6.10
CA ASP A 35 12.96 14.45 -7.49
C ASP A 35 11.72 14.80 -8.31
N PRO A 36 11.84 15.58 -9.42
CA PRO A 36 10.70 16.02 -10.21
C PRO A 36 9.91 14.88 -10.86
N ASP A 37 10.58 13.82 -11.30
CA ASP A 37 9.95 12.70 -11.97
C ASP A 37 9.19 11.82 -10.96
N LEU A 38 9.75 11.66 -9.75
CA LEU A 38 9.04 11.00 -8.66
C LEU A 38 7.84 11.82 -8.20
N LEU A 39 7.96 13.16 -8.12
CA LEU A 39 6.83 14.04 -7.83
C LEU A 39 5.75 13.96 -8.92
N ALA A 40 6.14 13.80 -10.19
CA ALA A 40 5.19 13.59 -11.28
C ALA A 40 4.40 12.28 -11.11
N ALA A 41 5.06 11.18 -10.76
CA ALA A 41 4.39 9.90 -10.46
C ALA A 41 3.39 10.04 -9.30
N TRP A 42 3.78 10.73 -8.21
CA TRP A 42 2.87 11.03 -7.11
C TRP A 42 1.73 11.98 -7.50
N THR A 43 1.97 12.91 -8.42
CA THR A 43 0.93 13.80 -8.94
C THR A 43 -0.14 13.02 -9.69
N LEU A 44 0.25 12.02 -10.49
CA LEU A 44 -0.68 11.10 -11.14
C LEU A 44 -1.49 10.31 -10.10
N PHE A 45 -0.83 9.76 -9.08
CA PHE A 45 -1.50 9.05 -7.99
C PHE A 45 -2.58 9.92 -7.31
N HIS A 46 -2.22 11.12 -6.87
CA HIS A 46 -3.16 12.03 -6.21
C HIS A 46 -4.26 12.57 -7.12
N SER A 47 -4.02 12.55 -8.44
CA SER A 47 -5.03 12.87 -9.45
C SER A 47 -6.02 11.72 -9.72
N GLY A 48 -5.76 10.51 -9.18
CA GLY A 48 -6.56 9.32 -9.42
C GLY A 48 -6.19 8.56 -10.69
N ASP A 49 -5.10 8.94 -11.35
CA ASP A 49 -4.51 8.18 -12.45
C ASP A 49 -3.53 7.13 -11.90
N PHE A 50 -4.09 6.05 -11.37
CA PHE A 50 -3.30 4.99 -10.75
C PHE A 50 -2.48 4.20 -11.77
N GLU A 51 -3.00 3.98 -12.99
CA GLU A 51 -2.26 3.28 -14.05
C GLU A 51 -1.05 4.09 -14.50
N GLY A 52 -1.22 5.39 -14.73
CA GLY A 52 -0.14 6.31 -15.04
C GLY A 52 0.89 6.41 -13.92
N ALA A 53 0.45 6.46 -12.66
CA ALA A 53 1.34 6.49 -11.50
C ALA A 53 2.21 5.22 -11.41
N VAL A 54 1.63 4.05 -11.63
CA VAL A 54 2.36 2.77 -11.68
C VAL A 54 3.34 2.74 -12.84
N ALA A 55 2.91 3.10 -14.05
CA ALA A 55 3.78 3.10 -15.23
C ALA A 55 4.99 4.02 -15.05
N SER A 56 4.75 5.26 -14.58
CA SER A 56 5.80 6.24 -14.28
C SER A 56 6.74 5.74 -13.18
N GLY A 57 6.19 5.21 -12.08
CA GLY A 57 6.98 4.66 -10.98
C GLY A 57 7.85 3.47 -11.40
N LEU A 58 7.32 2.52 -12.19
CA LEU A 58 8.09 1.39 -12.71
C LEU A 58 9.20 1.83 -13.65
N HIS A 59 8.97 2.86 -14.45
CA HIS A 59 10.03 3.45 -15.28
C HIS A 59 11.19 3.98 -14.42
N LEU A 60 10.86 4.69 -13.35
CA LEU A 60 11.86 5.21 -12.39
C LEU A 60 12.61 4.08 -11.65
N THR A 61 11.90 3.03 -11.22
CA THR A 61 12.57 1.88 -10.57
C THR A 61 13.57 1.19 -11.50
N ALA A 62 13.24 1.07 -12.79
CA ALA A 62 14.14 0.52 -13.81
C ALA A 62 15.37 1.40 -14.06
N GLN A 63 15.30 2.69 -13.74
CA GLN A 63 16.42 3.63 -13.79
C GLN A 63 17.23 3.68 -12.48
N GLY A 64 16.88 2.84 -11.50
CA GLY A 64 17.62 2.76 -10.23
C GLY A 64 17.11 3.75 -9.15
N HIS A 65 15.86 4.19 -9.22
CA HIS A 65 15.21 5.04 -8.21
C HIS A 65 14.35 4.19 -7.25
N PRO A 66 14.89 3.59 -6.20
CA PRO A 66 14.16 2.64 -5.35
C PRO A 66 13.00 3.29 -4.57
N ALA A 67 13.05 4.61 -4.32
CA ALA A 67 11.96 5.35 -3.67
C ALA A 67 10.66 5.31 -4.48
N ALA A 68 10.72 5.10 -5.79
CA ALA A 68 9.54 4.99 -6.64
C ALA A 68 8.71 3.73 -6.38
N TRP A 69 9.26 2.71 -5.73
CA TRP A 69 8.47 1.54 -5.31
C TRP A 69 7.34 1.89 -4.36
N THR A 70 7.49 2.94 -3.55
CA THR A 70 6.40 3.37 -2.64
C THR A 70 5.16 3.80 -3.43
N VAL A 71 5.30 4.65 -4.44
CA VAL A 71 4.16 5.08 -5.25
C VAL A 71 3.58 3.94 -6.10
N VAL A 72 4.42 3.05 -6.64
CA VAL A 72 3.98 1.86 -7.39
C VAL A 72 3.10 0.96 -6.53
N ASN A 73 3.61 0.55 -5.37
CA ASN A 73 2.90 -0.35 -4.47
C ASN A 73 1.63 0.29 -3.91
N ARG A 74 1.69 1.58 -3.57
CA ARG A 74 0.53 2.32 -3.08
C ARG A 74 -0.55 2.46 -4.14
N ALA A 75 -0.20 2.86 -5.36
CA ALA A 75 -1.16 3.03 -6.45
C ALA A 75 -1.83 1.68 -6.80
N THR A 76 -1.05 0.60 -6.89
CA THR A 76 -1.58 -0.74 -7.14
C THR A 76 -2.55 -1.18 -6.04
N ALA A 77 -2.14 -1.04 -4.77
CA ALA A 77 -2.95 -1.50 -3.65
C ALA A 77 -4.22 -0.66 -3.45
N VAL A 78 -4.15 0.66 -3.64
CA VAL A 78 -5.32 1.56 -3.56
C VAL A 78 -6.28 1.30 -4.71
N TYR A 79 -5.79 1.19 -5.95
CA TYR A 79 -6.61 0.83 -7.10
C TYR A 79 -7.33 -0.51 -6.87
N ALA A 80 -6.59 -1.55 -6.49
CA ALA A 80 -7.17 -2.86 -6.23
C ALA A 80 -8.24 -2.83 -5.14
N THR A 81 -8.01 -2.05 -4.07
CA THR A 81 -8.93 -2.01 -2.92
C THR A 81 -10.22 -1.26 -3.21
N TYR A 82 -10.14 -0.13 -3.92
CA TYR A 82 -11.25 0.82 -3.98
C TYR A 82 -11.86 1.00 -5.38
N VAL A 83 -11.14 0.61 -6.42
CA VAL A 83 -11.55 0.90 -7.81
C VAL A 83 -11.83 -0.36 -8.64
N GLU A 84 -11.03 -1.43 -8.45
CA GLU A 84 -11.21 -2.66 -9.24
C GLU A 84 -12.49 -3.41 -8.82
N PRO A 85 -13.48 -3.52 -9.72
CA PRO A 85 -14.77 -4.14 -9.39
C PRO A 85 -14.73 -5.68 -9.41
N LEU A 86 -13.77 -6.28 -10.16
CA LEU A 86 -13.70 -7.73 -10.32
C LEU A 86 -12.85 -8.33 -9.19
N GLU A 87 -13.46 -9.16 -8.37
CA GLU A 87 -12.81 -9.78 -7.21
C GLU A 87 -11.54 -10.57 -7.59
N THR A 88 -11.59 -11.35 -8.65
CA THR A 88 -10.44 -12.12 -9.12
C THR A 88 -9.27 -11.23 -9.53
N GLN A 89 -9.56 -10.11 -10.21
CA GLN A 89 -8.54 -9.14 -10.60
C GLN A 89 -8.01 -8.37 -9.39
N ARG A 90 -8.90 -7.96 -8.48
CA ARG A 90 -8.55 -7.31 -7.22
C ARG A 90 -7.58 -8.18 -6.41
N LEU A 91 -7.89 -9.46 -6.21
CA LEU A 91 -7.02 -10.39 -5.49
C LEU A 91 -5.68 -10.60 -6.19
N SER A 92 -5.67 -10.70 -7.52
CA SER A 92 -4.43 -10.81 -8.29
C SER A 92 -3.54 -9.57 -8.11
N LEU A 93 -4.11 -8.38 -8.17
CA LEU A 93 -3.38 -7.12 -7.98
C LEU A 93 -2.86 -6.97 -6.54
N LEU A 94 -3.65 -7.34 -5.53
CA LEU A 94 -3.22 -7.30 -4.13
C LEU A 94 -2.09 -8.30 -3.85
N HIS A 95 -2.15 -9.49 -4.44
CA HIS A 95 -1.07 -10.45 -4.35
C HIS A 95 0.20 -9.92 -5.01
N GLN A 96 0.10 -9.40 -6.23
CA GLN A 96 1.21 -8.75 -6.92
C GLN A 96 1.81 -7.60 -6.11
N ALA A 97 0.96 -6.72 -5.54
CA ALA A 97 1.43 -5.62 -4.69
C ALA A 97 2.15 -6.14 -3.44
N ALA A 98 1.69 -7.24 -2.84
CA ALA A 98 2.37 -7.85 -1.70
C ALA A 98 3.74 -8.42 -2.07
N GLU A 99 3.88 -9.08 -3.22
CA GLU A 99 5.17 -9.58 -3.70
C GLU A 99 6.15 -8.45 -4.01
N GLN A 100 5.69 -7.39 -4.68
CA GLN A 100 6.49 -6.20 -4.97
C GLN A 100 6.89 -5.46 -3.70
N ALA A 101 5.97 -5.32 -2.73
CA ALA A 101 6.26 -4.70 -1.45
C ALA A 101 7.26 -5.53 -0.63
N GLN A 102 7.18 -6.87 -0.68
CA GLN A 102 8.18 -7.75 -0.06
C GLN A 102 9.57 -7.47 -0.64
N ALA A 103 9.72 -7.46 -1.96
CA ALA A 103 10.99 -7.13 -2.61
C ALA A 103 11.45 -5.70 -2.27
N HIS A 104 10.51 -4.76 -2.14
CA HIS A 104 10.83 -3.39 -1.73
C HIS A 104 11.39 -3.33 -0.29
N THR A 105 10.89 -4.14 0.65
CA THR A 105 11.46 -4.21 2.01
C THR A 105 12.89 -4.73 2.03
N GLU A 106 13.27 -5.59 1.09
CA GLU A 106 14.62 -6.10 0.93
C GLU A 106 15.57 -5.05 0.34
N LEU A 107 15.09 -4.25 -0.63
CA LEU A 107 15.84 -3.15 -1.24
C LEU A 107 16.00 -1.96 -0.28
N GLN A 108 14.99 -1.64 0.49
CA GLN A 108 14.96 -0.49 1.41
C GLN A 108 14.48 -0.91 2.81
N PRO A 109 15.25 -1.71 3.57
CA PRO A 109 14.82 -2.25 4.86
C PRO A 109 14.60 -1.20 5.95
N GLN A 110 15.08 0.04 5.75
CA GLN A 110 14.88 1.17 6.65
C GLN A 110 13.74 2.10 6.22
N ASN A 111 13.04 1.81 5.12
CA ASN A 111 11.89 2.58 4.68
C ASN A 111 10.62 2.08 5.38
N PRO A 112 9.99 2.85 6.29
CA PRO A 112 8.79 2.41 7.01
C PRO A 112 7.61 2.14 6.06
N ASN A 113 7.48 2.92 4.97
CA ASN A 113 6.40 2.73 4.02
C ASN A 113 6.54 1.46 3.16
N ALA A 114 7.76 0.94 2.97
CA ALA A 114 7.93 -0.38 2.33
C ALA A 114 7.26 -1.48 3.17
N TRP A 115 7.48 -1.49 4.49
CA TRP A 115 6.88 -2.44 5.43
C TRP A 115 5.38 -2.21 5.59
N TYR A 116 4.94 -0.96 5.68
CA TYR A 116 3.52 -0.64 5.78
C TYR A 116 2.73 -1.13 4.55
N LEU A 117 3.25 -0.90 3.34
CA LEU A 117 2.57 -1.31 2.10
C LEU A 117 2.56 -2.83 1.94
N LEU A 118 3.57 -3.55 2.43
CA LEU A 118 3.55 -5.00 2.54
C LEU A 118 2.39 -5.47 3.43
N ALA A 119 2.28 -4.90 4.63
CA ALA A 119 1.19 -5.23 5.55
C ALA A 119 -0.18 -4.88 4.97
N TYR A 120 -0.31 -3.71 4.33
CA TYR A 120 -1.55 -3.27 3.70
C TYR A 120 -2.00 -4.25 2.60
N ALA A 121 -1.12 -4.57 1.64
CA ALA A 121 -1.44 -5.47 0.54
C ALA A 121 -1.79 -6.88 1.03
N LEU A 122 -1.02 -7.44 1.96
CA LEU A 122 -1.29 -8.75 2.57
C LEU A 122 -2.60 -8.77 3.35
N GLY A 123 -2.88 -7.74 4.14
CA GLY A 123 -4.11 -7.63 4.91
C GLY A 123 -5.34 -7.56 4.02
N ARG A 124 -5.30 -6.73 2.97
CA ARG A 124 -6.38 -6.65 1.97
C ARG A 124 -6.56 -7.94 1.18
N TYR A 125 -5.47 -8.60 0.80
CA TYR A 125 -5.51 -9.91 0.15
C TYR A 125 -6.16 -10.97 1.07
N ALA A 126 -5.78 -11.01 2.35
CA ALA A 126 -6.32 -11.95 3.32
C ALA A 126 -7.83 -11.81 3.50
N GLN A 127 -8.38 -10.60 3.41
CA GLN A 127 -9.82 -10.36 3.51
C GLN A 127 -10.62 -10.94 2.33
N GLY A 128 -9.99 -11.22 1.20
CA GLY A 128 -10.61 -11.77 0.00
C GLY A 128 -10.37 -13.27 -0.22
N ILE A 129 -9.69 -13.96 0.70
CA ILE A 129 -9.44 -15.41 0.63
C ILE A 129 -10.00 -16.11 1.87
N SER A 130 -10.10 -17.44 1.84
CA SER A 130 -10.57 -18.19 3.01
C SER A 130 -9.61 -18.08 4.20
N VAL A 131 -10.14 -18.11 5.41
CA VAL A 131 -9.37 -18.08 6.67
C VAL A 131 -8.34 -19.22 6.70
N ALA A 132 -8.72 -20.42 6.27
CA ALA A 132 -7.83 -21.57 6.17
C ALA A 132 -6.62 -21.30 5.26
N LYS A 133 -6.85 -20.67 4.10
CA LYS A 133 -5.80 -20.30 3.15
C LYS A 133 -4.87 -19.21 3.74
N ALA A 134 -5.45 -18.20 4.38
CA ALA A 134 -4.67 -17.14 5.04
C ALA A 134 -3.79 -17.69 6.17
N LEU A 135 -4.32 -18.62 6.98
CA LEU A 135 -3.57 -19.30 8.03
C LEU A 135 -2.44 -20.18 7.46
N ALA A 136 -2.75 -20.98 6.43
CA ALA A 136 -1.75 -21.85 5.78
C ALA A 136 -0.58 -21.05 5.17
N GLN A 137 -0.82 -19.84 4.73
CA GLN A 137 0.19 -18.93 4.20
C GLN A 137 0.89 -18.06 5.26
N GLY A 138 0.49 -18.18 6.53
CA GLY A 138 1.07 -17.39 7.63
C GLY A 138 0.88 -15.87 7.48
N ILE A 139 -0.16 -15.43 6.74
CA ILE A 139 -0.35 -14.02 6.40
C ILE A 139 -0.51 -13.16 7.66
N GLY A 140 -1.24 -13.66 8.66
CA GLY A 140 -1.46 -12.91 9.91
C GLY A 140 -0.16 -12.51 10.61
N ALA A 141 0.78 -13.45 10.75
CA ALA A 141 2.08 -13.16 11.34
C ALA A 141 2.87 -12.14 10.51
N ARG A 142 2.89 -12.32 9.18
CA ARG A 142 3.59 -11.39 8.27
C ARG A 142 3.02 -9.96 8.34
N VAL A 143 1.69 -9.81 8.41
CA VAL A 143 1.03 -8.51 8.57
C VAL A 143 1.44 -7.86 9.88
N ARG A 144 1.33 -8.59 11.01
CA ARG A 144 1.72 -8.08 12.32
C ARG A 144 3.19 -7.63 12.32
N ASP A 145 4.10 -8.51 11.92
CA ASP A 145 5.54 -8.26 11.96
C ASP A 145 5.93 -7.06 11.09
N ALA A 146 5.28 -6.88 9.92
CA ALA A 146 5.50 -5.75 9.05
C ALA A 146 4.97 -4.43 9.66
N LEU A 147 3.80 -4.44 10.33
CA LEU A 147 3.27 -3.27 11.03
C LEU A 147 4.15 -2.89 12.24
N GLU A 148 4.58 -3.86 13.04
CA GLU A 148 5.49 -3.64 14.16
C GLU A 148 6.83 -3.06 13.67
N LYS A 149 7.35 -3.58 12.54
CA LYS A 149 8.56 -3.04 11.92
C LYS A 149 8.37 -1.61 11.43
N THR A 150 7.22 -1.30 10.82
CA THR A 150 6.88 0.08 10.42
C THR A 150 6.91 1.03 11.60
N ILE A 151 6.25 0.66 12.71
CA ILE A 151 6.17 1.48 13.92
C ILE A 151 7.54 1.64 14.58
N ALA A 152 8.36 0.58 14.58
CA ALA A 152 9.72 0.63 15.10
C ALA A 152 10.62 1.58 14.29
N LEU A 153 10.45 1.63 12.97
CA LEU A 153 11.19 2.52 12.08
C LEU A 153 10.70 3.97 12.13
N ASN A 154 9.38 4.15 12.27
CA ASN A 154 8.76 5.46 12.40
C ASN A 154 7.62 5.43 13.44
N PRO A 155 7.90 5.83 14.70
CA PRO A 155 6.88 5.88 15.76
C PRO A 155 5.73 6.87 15.48
N GLU A 156 5.87 7.78 14.52
CA GLU A 156 4.82 8.74 14.15
C GLU A 156 3.90 8.22 13.02
N HIS A 157 4.15 7.02 12.51
CA HIS A 157 3.34 6.41 11.46
C HIS A 157 1.97 5.98 12.00
N SER A 158 1.00 6.89 12.00
CA SER A 158 -0.31 6.68 12.62
C SER A 158 -1.17 5.63 11.87
N ASP A 159 -1.04 5.54 10.54
CA ASP A 159 -1.76 4.52 9.77
C ASP A 159 -1.34 3.10 10.16
N ALA A 160 -0.05 2.87 10.43
CA ALA A 160 0.43 1.56 10.89
C ALA A 160 -0.07 1.22 12.30
N LYS A 161 -0.09 2.19 13.21
CA LYS A 161 -0.65 2.01 14.56
C LYS A 161 -2.13 1.66 14.51
N PHE A 162 -2.89 2.39 13.68
CA PHE A 162 -4.31 2.12 13.48
C PHE A 162 -4.53 0.73 12.86
N ALA A 163 -3.76 0.39 11.83
CA ALA A 163 -3.84 -0.92 11.18
C ALA A 163 -3.51 -2.08 12.13
N LEU A 164 -2.49 -1.90 13.01
CA LEU A 164 -2.13 -2.92 14.00
C LEU A 164 -3.23 -3.09 15.06
N ALA A 165 -3.84 -2.01 15.53
CA ALA A 165 -4.96 -2.07 16.46
C ALA A 165 -6.16 -2.79 15.83
N THR A 166 -6.51 -2.48 14.58
CA THR A 166 -7.57 -3.15 13.82
C THR A 166 -7.26 -4.63 13.62
N PHE A 167 -6.03 -4.97 13.28
CA PHE A 167 -5.58 -6.35 13.12
C PHE A 167 -5.78 -7.17 14.41
N HIS A 168 -5.41 -6.63 15.57
CA HIS A 168 -5.62 -7.32 16.84
C HIS A 168 -7.10 -7.52 17.16
N ALA A 169 -7.94 -6.52 16.88
CA ALA A 169 -9.39 -6.65 17.06
C ALA A 169 -9.99 -7.74 16.17
N GLU A 170 -9.62 -7.79 14.89
CA GLU A 170 -10.08 -8.83 13.94
C GLU A 170 -9.61 -10.23 14.35
N VAL A 171 -8.39 -10.37 14.85
CA VAL A 171 -7.88 -11.67 15.33
C VAL A 171 -8.67 -12.15 16.55
N ILE A 172 -8.96 -11.27 17.51
CA ILE A 172 -9.75 -11.61 18.70
C ILE A 172 -11.15 -12.05 18.31
N ASP A 173 -11.81 -11.34 17.41
CA ASP A 173 -13.14 -11.64 16.91
C ASP A 173 -13.19 -13.02 16.24
N LYS A 174 -12.27 -13.29 15.32
CA LYS A 174 -12.18 -14.59 14.62
C LYS A 174 -11.83 -15.77 15.54
N VAL A 175 -10.99 -15.57 16.54
CA VAL A 175 -10.67 -16.60 17.53
C VAL A 175 -11.89 -16.84 18.42
N GLY A 176 -12.62 -15.80 18.80
CA GLY A 176 -13.88 -15.91 19.55
C GLY A 176 -14.95 -16.71 18.78
N GLU A 177 -15.11 -16.46 17.49
CA GLU A 177 -16.03 -17.24 16.63
C GLU A 177 -15.65 -18.73 16.57
N LEU A 178 -14.36 -19.05 16.48
CA LEU A 178 -13.86 -20.44 16.42
C LEU A 178 -14.05 -21.20 17.73
N ILE A 179 -14.07 -20.51 18.88
CA ILE A 179 -14.28 -21.11 20.21
C ILE A 179 -15.78 -21.28 20.51
N ALA A 180 -16.63 -20.45 19.91
CA ALA A 180 -18.08 -20.46 20.14
C ALA A 180 -18.84 -21.52 19.32
N THR A 181 -18.17 -22.22 18.40
CA THR A 181 -18.70 -23.32 17.58
C THR A 181 -18.26 -24.67 18.09
#